data_09f49d09a376e8981637c4abfe02b33d
#
_entry.id   09f49d09a376e8981637c4abfe02b33d
#
_cell.length_a   1.000
_cell.length_b   1.000
_cell.length_c   1.000
_cell.angle_alpha   90.00
_cell.angle_beta   90.00
_cell.angle_gamma   90.00
#
_symmetry.space_group_name_H-M   'P 1'
#
loop_
_entity.id
_entity.type
_entity.pdbx_description
1 polymer ?
#
loop_
_entity_poly.entity_id
_entity_poly.type
_entity_poly.pdbx_seq_one_letter_code
_entity_poly.pdbx_strand_id
1 'polypeptide(L)' 'MKVLDLHGVRHEEVERLLENFILLNNPPLKVITGNSNYMQGKFETFCNKHNVSYERWANWGEYTILAGYGEKK' A
#
# COMPACT_ATOMS: atom_id res chain seq x y z
N MET A 1 12.55 -3.63 7.12
CA MET A 1 11.34 -3.04 6.56
C MET A 1 10.22 -4.06 6.58
N LYS A 2 9.08 -3.66 7.09
CA LYS A 2 7.92 -4.56 7.09
C LYS A 2 7.34 -4.68 5.70
N VAL A 3 6.76 -5.83 5.42
CA VAL A 3 6.22 -6.14 4.09
C VAL A 3 4.79 -6.63 4.23
N LEU A 4 3.90 -6.08 3.41
CA LEU A 4 2.55 -6.59 3.27
C LEU A 4 2.38 -7.14 1.86
N ASP A 5 2.09 -8.43 1.77
CA ASP A 5 1.94 -9.09 0.49
C ASP A 5 0.46 -9.24 0.18
N LEU A 6 -0.01 -8.49 -0.79
CA LEU A 6 -1.42 -8.53 -1.18
C LEU A 6 -1.69 -9.53 -2.29
N HIS A 7 -0.65 -10.21 -2.75
CA HIS A 7 -0.82 -11.21 -3.79
C HIS A 7 -1.74 -12.31 -3.28
N GLY A 8 -2.83 -12.55 -4.01
CA GLY A 8 -3.76 -13.58 -3.61
C GLY A 8 -4.78 -13.16 -2.55
N VAL A 9 -4.69 -11.93 -2.08
CA VAL A 9 -5.64 -11.43 -1.09
C VAL A 9 -6.95 -11.06 -1.78
N ARG A 10 -8.07 -11.34 -1.12
CA ARG A 10 -9.36 -10.98 -1.67
C ARG A 10 -9.49 -9.46 -1.75
N HIS A 11 -10.10 -9.00 -2.82
CA HIS A 11 -10.20 -7.57 -3.06
C HIS A 11 -10.92 -6.84 -1.93
N GLU A 12 -11.92 -7.47 -1.35
CA GLU A 12 -12.67 -6.82 -0.28
C GLU A 12 -11.89 -6.71 1.02
N GLU A 13 -10.75 -7.40 1.12
CA GLU A 13 -9.91 -7.34 2.31
C GLU A 13 -8.79 -6.31 2.18
N VAL A 14 -8.55 -5.81 0.99
CA VAL A 14 -7.36 -5.01 0.72
C VAL A 14 -7.32 -3.74 1.55
N GLU A 15 -8.44 -3.00 1.57
CA GLU A 15 -8.45 -1.73 2.28
C GLU A 15 -8.23 -1.94 3.78
N ARG A 16 -8.86 -2.96 4.34
CA ARG A 16 -8.70 -3.23 5.75
C ARG A 16 -7.25 -3.60 6.09
N LEU A 17 -6.67 -4.45 5.26
CA LEU A 17 -5.29 -4.87 5.50
C LEU A 17 -4.31 -3.71 5.35
N LEU A 18 -4.52 -2.86 4.35
CA LEU A 18 -3.68 -1.69 4.17
C LEU A 18 -3.80 -0.74 5.34
N GLU A 19 -5.03 -0.50 5.77
CA GLU A 19 -5.27 0.42 6.88
C GLU A 19 -4.54 -0.05 8.13
N ASN A 20 -4.70 -1.31 8.48
CA ASN A 20 -4.06 -1.85 9.66
C ASN A 20 -2.55 -1.84 9.55
N PHE A 21 -2.05 -2.21 8.36
CA PHE A 21 -0.61 -2.28 8.16
C PHE A 21 0.04 -0.91 8.35
N ILE A 22 -0.58 0.12 7.80
CA ILE A 22 -0.02 1.46 7.89
C ILE A 22 -0.17 2.03 9.30
N LEU A 23 -1.28 1.73 9.96
CA LEU A 23 -1.48 2.21 11.32
C LEU A 23 -0.53 1.58 12.32
N LEU A 24 -0.21 0.31 12.12
CA LEU A 24 0.53 -0.44 13.13
C LEU A 24 2.02 -0.47 12.90
N ASN A 25 2.48 0.09 11.80
CA ASN A 25 3.90 0.04 11.47
C ASN A 25 4.38 1.39 11.01
N ASN A 26 5.67 1.65 11.22
CA ASN A 26 6.27 2.91 10.82
C ASN A 26 6.88 2.80 9.44
N PRO A 27 6.67 3.78 8.57
CA PRO A 27 7.34 3.78 7.27
C PRO A 27 8.86 3.89 7.45
N PRO A 28 9.62 3.43 6.48
CA PRO A 28 9.14 2.93 5.19
C PRO A 28 8.61 1.51 5.27
N LEU A 29 7.62 1.24 4.42
CA LEU A 29 6.97 -0.06 4.39
C LEU A 29 6.88 -0.53 2.95
N LYS A 30 6.91 -1.85 2.76
CA LYS A 30 6.81 -2.40 1.42
C LYS A 30 5.46 -3.06 1.24
N VAL A 31 4.85 -2.86 0.08
CA VAL A 31 3.59 -3.53 -0.28
C VAL A 31 3.79 -4.23 -1.61
N ILE A 32 3.44 -5.50 -1.64
CA ILE A 32 3.55 -6.30 -2.86
C ILE A 32 2.14 -6.52 -3.39
N THR A 33 1.88 -5.96 -4.56
CA THR A 33 0.57 -6.13 -5.20
C THR A 33 0.58 -7.25 -6.22
N GLY A 34 1.78 -7.68 -6.63
CA GLY A 34 1.87 -8.59 -7.73
C GLY A 34 1.58 -7.90 -9.04
N ASN A 35 1.42 -8.68 -10.08
CA ASN A 35 1.27 -8.19 -11.43
C ASN A 35 -0.16 -7.85 -11.80
N SER A 36 -0.99 -7.59 -10.81
CA SER A 36 -2.41 -7.35 -11.03
C SER A 36 -2.67 -5.86 -11.17
N ASN A 37 -3.14 -5.45 -12.34
CA ASN A 37 -3.52 -4.05 -12.54
C ASN A 37 -4.62 -3.64 -11.58
N TYR A 38 -5.54 -4.54 -11.31
CA TYR A 38 -6.62 -4.23 -10.39
C TYR A 38 -6.10 -3.96 -8.99
N MET A 39 -5.20 -4.82 -8.52
CA MET A 39 -4.66 -4.65 -7.17
C MET A 39 -3.80 -3.39 -7.07
N GLN A 40 -3.02 -3.12 -8.12
CA GLN A 40 -2.22 -1.92 -8.15
C GLN A 40 -3.10 -0.68 -8.08
N GLY A 41 -4.18 -0.67 -8.86
CA GLY A 41 -5.10 0.44 -8.83
C GLY A 41 -5.76 0.60 -7.48
N LYS A 42 -6.10 -0.49 -6.83
CA LYS A 42 -6.71 -0.43 -5.52
C LYS A 42 -5.74 0.17 -4.49
N PHE A 43 -4.48 -0.24 -4.56
CA PHE A 43 -3.48 0.30 -3.66
C PHE A 43 -3.30 1.80 -3.87
N GLU A 44 -3.16 2.20 -5.12
CA GLU A 44 -2.92 3.61 -5.42
C GLU A 44 -4.12 4.46 -5.04
N THR A 45 -5.32 3.96 -5.31
CA THR A 45 -6.53 4.68 -4.92
C THR A 45 -6.59 4.86 -3.40
N PHE A 46 -6.26 3.81 -2.67
CA PHE A 46 -6.25 3.90 -1.22
C PHE A 46 -5.26 4.96 -0.75
N CYS A 47 -4.06 4.94 -1.30
CA CYS A 47 -3.04 5.89 -0.87
C CYS A 47 -3.44 7.33 -1.20
N ASN A 48 -4.00 7.55 -2.37
CA ASN A 48 -4.43 8.88 -2.75
C ASN A 48 -5.57 9.37 -1.87
N LYS A 49 -6.48 8.48 -1.54
CA LYS A 49 -7.62 8.82 -0.72
C LYS A 49 -7.20 9.22 0.70
N HIS A 50 -6.16 8.58 1.21
CA HIS A 50 -5.73 8.79 2.59
C HIS A 50 -4.46 9.62 2.71
N ASN A 51 -4.00 10.18 1.61
CA ASN A 51 -2.78 11.01 1.60
C ASN A 51 -1.56 10.23 2.07
N VAL A 52 -1.48 8.99 1.67
CA VAL A 52 -0.33 8.15 1.96
C VAL A 52 0.68 8.33 0.84
N SER A 53 1.91 8.67 1.21
CA SER A 53 2.97 8.85 0.22
C SER A 53 3.57 7.50 -0.14
N TYR A 54 3.71 7.26 -1.42
CA TYR A 54 4.26 5.99 -1.87
C TYR A 54 5.10 6.19 -3.11
N GLU A 55 5.92 5.20 -3.39
CA GLU A 55 6.79 5.19 -4.56
C GLU A 55 6.67 3.84 -5.24
N ARG A 56 6.57 3.87 -6.57
CA ARG A 56 6.47 2.65 -7.34
C ARG A 56 7.87 2.21 -7.73
N TRP A 57 8.14 0.93 -7.51
CA TRP A 57 9.43 0.39 -7.88
C TRP A 57 9.51 0.13 -9.37
N ALA A 58 10.75 0.09 -9.88
CA ALA A 58 10.96 -0.28 -11.26
C ALA A 58 10.38 -1.67 -11.54
N ASN A 59 10.53 -2.56 -10.59
CA ASN A 59 9.90 -3.86 -10.66
C ASN A 59 8.42 -3.69 -10.39
N TRP A 60 7.62 -3.99 -11.39
CA TRP A 60 6.18 -3.89 -11.21
C TRP A 60 5.72 -4.82 -10.11
N GLY A 61 4.62 -4.44 -9.49
CA GLY A 61 4.05 -5.26 -8.44
C GLY A 61 4.58 -4.95 -7.07
N GLU A 62 5.45 -3.96 -6.92
CA GLU A 62 5.99 -3.59 -5.62
C GLU A 62 5.93 -2.08 -5.43
N TYR A 63 5.59 -1.69 -4.21
CA TYR A 63 5.53 -0.28 -3.84
C TYR A 63 6.22 -0.10 -2.50
N THR A 64 6.72 1.10 -2.26
CA THR A 64 7.22 1.48 -0.96
C THR A 64 6.37 2.61 -0.42
N ILE A 65 5.88 2.46 0.80
CA ILE A 65 5.16 3.53 1.47
C ILE A 65 6.20 4.38 2.18
N LEU A 66 6.24 5.64 1.81
CA LEU A 66 7.24 6.57 2.32
C LEU A 66 6.77 7.28 3.57
N ALA A 67 5.49 7.53 3.68
CA ALA A 67 4.91 8.19 4.84
C ALA A 67 3.50 7.66 5.01
N GLY A 68 3.07 7.54 6.27
CA GLY A 68 1.76 7.02 6.57
C GLY A 68 0.66 8.00 6.25
N TYR A 69 -0.43 7.91 6.98
CA TYR A 69 -1.56 8.79 6.74
C TYR A 69 -1.10 10.22 6.83
N GLY A 70 -1.45 11.00 5.81
CA GLY A 70 -0.98 12.35 5.73
C GLY A 70 -1.42 13.17 6.92
N GLU A 71 -0.50 13.98 7.40
CA GLU A 71 -0.81 14.90 8.47
C GLU A 71 -1.34 16.18 7.88
N LYS A 72 -2.47 16.60 8.33
CA LYS A 72 -3.02 17.86 7.87
C LYS A 72 -2.46 18.97 8.71
N LYS A 73 -1.79 19.85 8.07
CA LYS A 73 -1.21 20.98 8.80
C LYS A 73 -2.12 22.14 8.79
#